data_9526f798d1933f685a717189f4d7951a
#
_entry.id   9526f798d1933f685a717189f4d7951a
#
_cell.length_a   1.000
_cell.length_b   1.000
_cell.length_c   1.000
_cell.angle_alpha   90.00
_cell.angle_beta   90.00
_cell.angle_gamma   90.00
#
_symmetry.space_group_name_H-M   'P 1'
#
loop_
_entity.id
_entity.type
_entity.pdbx_description
1 polymer ?
#
loop_
_entity_poly.entity_id
_entity_poly.type
_entity_poly.pdbx_seq_one_letter_code
_entity_poly.pdbx_strand_id
1 'polypeptide(L)'
;VANLTGAEFAAYDGQLPVIVERGYDAPCLAWKWEKLLAAHGETRFAATAATGKDRQGLAFELAALETMRKHVTPDQWMYVMDETVTQRVPDLLRDCPPPPLLAAEDFFPLLPAEVQSFPAFFLLGTEHSESSIHVDPFNWTGSNLVLFGRKEWVLVPPGAHDQEFRPARTTSGLPLPSFKYQETSRLSFWSKEGRKVLQRLRKKAPVYEGSIGPGEYLVIPSGWWHQARNTELTLAIAGQTCNAANFRSVIKETVRFHEHENRGRAWPAFEDRGVFATP
;
A
#
# COMPACT_ATOMS: atom_id res chain seq x y z
N VAL A 1 -10.37 10.34 12.61
CA VAL A 1 -10.89 10.11 13.97
C VAL A 1 -9.71 10.08 14.94
N ALA A 2 -9.73 10.94 15.94
CA ALA A 2 -8.71 10.95 16.97
C ALA A 2 -8.98 9.84 18.01
N ASN A 3 -7.94 9.09 18.40
CA ASN A 3 -8.00 8.07 19.46
C ASN A 3 -9.09 6.99 19.23
N LEU A 4 -9.14 6.43 18.04
CA LEU A 4 -10.07 5.36 17.69
C LEU A 4 -9.80 4.10 18.55
N THR A 5 -10.80 3.63 19.27
CA THR A 5 -10.74 2.37 20.01
C THR A 5 -11.02 1.17 19.10
N GLY A 6 -10.62 -0.04 19.50
CA GLY A 6 -10.92 -1.26 18.75
C GLY A 6 -12.43 -1.48 18.54
N ALA A 7 -13.25 -1.19 19.55
CA ALA A 7 -14.71 -1.31 19.44
C ALA A 7 -15.32 -0.30 18.46
N GLU A 8 -14.81 0.92 18.41
CA GLU A 8 -15.23 1.92 17.41
C GLU A 8 -14.71 1.57 16.03
N PHE A 9 -13.48 1.05 15.92
CA PHE A 9 -12.91 0.62 14.64
C PHE A 9 -13.75 -0.49 14.00
N ALA A 10 -14.24 -1.45 14.78
CA ALA A 10 -15.07 -2.54 14.27
C ALA A 10 -16.32 -2.07 13.49
N ALA A 11 -16.81 -0.85 13.74
CA ALA A 11 -17.91 -0.27 12.98
C ALA A 11 -17.50 0.22 11.57
N TYR A 12 -16.21 0.47 11.34
CA TYR A 12 -15.67 0.92 10.06
C TYR A 12 -14.98 -0.20 9.30
N ASP A 13 -14.42 -1.18 10.01
CA ASP A 13 -13.61 -2.25 9.45
C ASP A 13 -14.36 -3.01 8.34
N GLY A 14 -13.68 -3.16 7.20
CA GLY A 14 -14.25 -3.76 6.00
C GLY A 14 -15.32 -2.92 5.28
N GLN A 15 -15.77 -1.80 5.84
CA GLN A 15 -16.89 -1.01 5.32
C GLN A 15 -16.46 0.36 4.79
N LEU A 16 -15.74 1.14 5.57
CA LEU A 16 -15.39 2.52 5.26
C LEU A 16 -13.90 2.79 5.50
N PRO A 17 -13.25 3.61 4.65
CA PRO A 17 -11.90 4.08 4.92
C PRO A 17 -11.89 4.98 6.16
N VAL A 18 -10.85 4.86 6.97
CA VAL A 18 -10.70 5.62 8.21
C VAL A 18 -9.34 6.27 8.27
N ILE A 19 -9.31 7.58 8.53
CA ILE A 19 -8.08 8.28 8.94
C ILE A 19 -8.03 8.30 10.46
N VAL A 20 -6.95 7.75 11.01
CA VAL A 20 -6.66 7.79 12.43
C VAL A 20 -5.59 8.85 12.65
N GLU A 21 -5.96 9.94 13.35
CA GLU A 21 -5.12 11.13 13.53
C GLU A 21 -4.17 10.99 14.72
N ARG A 22 -4.47 10.11 15.67
CA ARG A 22 -3.69 9.87 16.88
C ARG A 22 -3.75 8.39 17.24
N GLY A 23 -2.89 7.97 18.16
CA GLY A 23 -2.87 6.58 18.65
C GLY A 23 -1.76 5.75 18.05
N TYR A 24 -0.85 6.36 17.30
CA TYR A 24 0.40 5.76 16.90
C TYR A 24 1.56 6.56 17.55
N ASP A 25 2.36 5.85 18.33
CA ASP A 25 3.58 6.39 18.97
C ASP A 25 4.69 5.34 18.81
N ALA A 26 5.69 5.67 18.00
CA ALA A 26 6.80 4.77 17.73
C ALA A 26 8.06 5.56 17.36
N PRO A 27 9.27 4.99 17.58
CA PRO A 27 10.54 5.65 17.29
C PRO A 27 10.67 6.17 15.86
N CYS A 28 10.05 5.52 14.87
CA CYS A 28 10.10 5.94 13.47
C CYS A 28 9.48 7.31 13.19
N LEU A 29 8.61 7.83 14.05
CA LEU A 29 8.08 9.18 13.92
C LEU A 29 9.16 10.27 14.10
N ALA A 30 10.29 9.91 14.70
CA ALA A 30 11.46 10.79 14.82
C ALA A 30 12.38 10.77 13.59
N TRP A 31 12.05 9.98 12.58
CA TRP A 31 12.86 9.90 11.37
C TRP A 31 12.82 11.20 10.58
N LYS A 32 14.00 11.58 10.06
CA LYS A 32 14.21 12.76 9.22
C LYS A 32 14.90 12.33 7.94
N TRP A 33 14.59 13.03 6.85
CA TRP A 33 15.20 12.75 5.54
C TRP A 33 16.73 12.70 5.59
N GLU A 34 17.35 13.68 6.26
CA GLU A 34 18.81 13.78 6.34
C GLU A 34 19.44 12.59 7.07
N LYS A 35 18.79 12.11 8.13
CA LYS A 35 19.25 10.90 8.86
C LYS A 35 19.07 9.65 8.03
N LEU A 36 17.94 9.52 7.35
CA LEU A 36 17.66 8.40 6.46
C LEU A 36 18.68 8.34 5.32
N LEU A 37 18.96 9.48 4.69
CA LEU A 37 19.94 9.61 3.63
C LEU A 37 21.36 9.27 4.11
N ALA A 38 21.75 9.76 5.28
CA ALA A 38 23.07 9.48 5.86
C ALA A 38 23.26 7.98 6.19
N ALA A 39 22.21 7.30 6.65
CA ALA A 39 22.29 5.90 7.03
C ALA A 39 22.11 4.93 5.86
N HIS A 40 21.32 5.30 4.85
CA HIS A 40 20.86 4.40 3.78
C HIS A 40 21.03 4.97 2.38
N GLY A 41 21.83 6.02 2.20
CA GLY A 41 22.02 6.71 0.91
C GLY A 41 22.43 5.77 -0.23
N GLU A 42 23.27 4.77 0.05
CA GLU A 42 23.75 3.78 -0.91
C GLU A 42 22.81 2.56 -1.04
N THR A 43 21.77 2.48 -0.19
CA THR A 43 20.81 1.38 -0.25
C THR A 43 19.96 1.53 -1.53
N ARG A 44 19.87 0.42 -2.28
CA ARG A 44 19.05 0.37 -3.50
C ARG A 44 17.62 -0.03 -3.17
N PHE A 45 16.68 0.70 -3.77
CA PHE A 45 15.25 0.48 -3.62
C PHE A 45 14.58 0.29 -4.98
N ALA A 46 13.49 -0.48 -4.99
CA ALA A 46 12.61 -0.55 -6.14
C ALA A 46 11.75 0.72 -6.21
N ALA A 47 11.71 1.35 -7.38
CA ALA A 47 10.98 2.59 -7.59
C ALA A 47 10.37 2.70 -8.97
N THR A 48 9.43 3.63 -9.10
CA THR A 48 8.89 4.09 -10.36
C THR A 48 9.34 5.53 -10.60
N ALA A 49 9.99 5.77 -11.74
CA ALA A 49 10.24 7.12 -12.25
C ALA A 49 9.18 7.48 -13.29
N ALA A 50 8.71 8.72 -13.22
CA ALA A 50 7.84 9.31 -14.23
C ALA A 50 8.59 10.31 -15.07
N THR A 51 8.33 10.31 -16.38
CA THR A 51 8.78 11.33 -17.34
C THR A 51 7.65 11.55 -18.33
N GLY A 52 6.91 12.65 -18.17
CA GLY A 52 5.68 12.87 -18.89
C GLY A 52 4.62 11.80 -18.58
N LYS A 53 4.17 11.08 -19.60
CA LYS A 53 3.20 9.99 -19.47
C LYS A 53 3.84 8.62 -19.21
N ASP A 54 5.14 8.53 -19.37
CA ASP A 54 5.85 7.27 -19.20
C ASP A 54 6.13 6.99 -17.73
N ARG A 55 6.00 5.72 -17.36
CA ARG A 55 6.30 5.19 -16.04
C ARG A 55 7.30 4.05 -16.22
N GLN A 56 8.46 4.17 -15.60
CA GLN A 56 9.51 3.17 -15.68
C GLN A 56 9.84 2.63 -14.30
N GLY A 57 9.76 1.31 -14.14
CA GLY A 57 10.27 0.62 -12.96
C GLY A 57 11.79 0.52 -13.01
N LEU A 58 12.46 0.83 -11.92
CA LEU A 58 13.91 0.75 -11.81
C LEU A 58 14.32 0.51 -10.35
N ALA A 59 15.57 0.06 -10.17
CA ALA A 59 16.21 0.05 -8.87
C ALA A 59 17.27 1.14 -8.82
N PHE A 60 17.28 1.95 -7.77
CA PHE A 60 18.21 3.06 -7.63
C PHE A 60 18.60 3.28 -6.17
N GLU A 61 19.70 3.97 -5.96
CA GLU A 61 20.20 4.35 -4.64
C GLU A 61 19.42 5.52 -4.08
N LEU A 62 19.18 5.52 -2.77
CA LEU A 62 18.43 6.57 -2.11
C LEU A 62 19.05 7.96 -2.32
N ALA A 63 20.37 8.05 -2.43
CA ALA A 63 21.08 9.28 -2.72
C ALA A 63 20.67 9.94 -4.06
N ALA A 64 20.25 9.14 -5.05
CA ALA A 64 19.77 9.68 -6.32
C ALA A 64 18.45 10.45 -6.17
N LEU A 65 17.62 10.10 -5.19
CA LEU A 65 16.39 10.84 -4.89
C LEU A 65 16.69 12.26 -4.43
N GLU A 66 17.78 12.47 -3.67
CA GLU A 66 18.20 13.80 -3.22
C GLU A 66 18.51 14.73 -4.41
N THR A 67 19.08 14.19 -5.47
CA THR A 67 19.33 14.96 -6.70
C THR A 67 18.03 15.22 -7.45
N MET A 68 17.20 14.20 -7.59
CA MET A 68 15.94 14.30 -8.36
C MET A 68 14.92 15.24 -7.72
N ARG A 69 14.79 15.22 -6.39
CA ARG A 69 13.78 16.05 -5.69
C ARG A 69 13.95 17.55 -5.90
N LYS A 70 15.13 17.99 -6.36
CA LYS A 70 15.42 19.41 -6.69
C LYS A 70 14.86 19.83 -8.06
N HIS A 71 14.44 18.87 -8.87
CA HIS A 71 14.01 19.08 -10.26
C HIS A 71 12.64 18.47 -10.56
N VAL A 72 11.85 18.19 -9.54
CA VAL A 72 10.52 17.58 -9.71
C VAL A 72 9.54 18.56 -10.35
N THR A 73 8.66 17.99 -11.16
CA THR A 73 7.52 18.67 -11.77
C THR A 73 6.33 17.72 -11.76
N PRO A 74 5.11 18.18 -12.07
CA PRO A 74 3.96 17.27 -12.20
C PRO A 74 4.17 16.13 -13.20
N ASP A 75 5.06 16.32 -14.18
CA ASP A 75 5.38 15.34 -15.22
C ASP A 75 6.70 14.59 -14.96
N GLN A 76 7.46 14.97 -13.93
CA GLN A 76 8.76 14.36 -13.63
C GLN A 76 8.93 14.18 -12.12
N TRP A 77 8.82 12.94 -11.66
CA TRP A 77 8.89 12.58 -10.25
C TRP A 77 9.34 11.13 -10.05
N MET A 78 9.65 10.77 -8.83
CA MET A 78 10.05 9.43 -8.45
C MET A 78 9.29 8.95 -7.22
N TYR A 79 8.90 7.67 -7.25
CA TYR A 79 8.21 7.00 -6.17
C TYR A 79 8.83 5.64 -5.88
N VAL A 80 9.45 5.52 -4.71
CA VAL A 80 9.91 4.25 -4.15
C VAL A 80 8.71 3.49 -3.63
N MET A 81 8.59 2.23 -4.02
CA MET A 81 7.65 1.28 -3.47
C MET A 81 8.38 -0.06 -3.36
N ASP A 82 8.80 -0.42 -2.16
CA ASP A 82 9.64 -1.59 -1.94
C ASP A 82 9.11 -2.44 -0.78
N GLU A 83 8.56 -3.60 -1.10
CA GLU A 83 8.07 -4.58 -0.13
C GLU A 83 9.20 -5.47 0.38
N THR A 84 10.29 -5.60 -0.37
CA THR A 84 11.40 -6.48 -0.02
C THR A 84 12.39 -5.84 0.94
N VAL A 85 12.26 -4.55 1.21
CA VAL A 85 13.15 -3.81 2.10
C VAL A 85 13.19 -4.40 3.51
N THR A 86 12.07 -4.93 3.98
CA THR A 86 11.98 -5.59 5.29
C THR A 86 12.93 -6.78 5.45
N GLN A 87 13.20 -7.47 4.33
CA GLN A 87 14.11 -8.61 4.30
C GLN A 87 15.57 -8.18 4.09
N ARG A 88 15.79 -7.16 3.25
CA ARG A 88 17.13 -6.70 2.87
C ARG A 88 17.75 -5.73 3.88
N VAL A 89 16.91 -4.92 4.51
CA VAL A 89 17.30 -3.87 5.48
C VAL A 89 16.33 -3.92 6.67
N PRO A 90 16.35 -4.99 7.47
CA PRO A 90 15.37 -5.19 8.54
C PRO A 90 15.42 -4.10 9.61
N ASP A 91 16.57 -3.47 9.83
CA ASP A 91 16.73 -2.37 10.79
C ASP A 91 15.92 -1.14 10.41
N LEU A 92 15.65 -0.94 9.11
CA LEU A 92 14.89 0.19 8.63
C LEU A 92 13.45 0.22 9.16
N LEU A 93 12.87 -0.96 9.43
CA LEU A 93 11.49 -1.07 9.91
C LEU A 93 11.38 -1.54 11.36
N ARG A 94 12.50 -1.86 12.02
CA ARG A 94 12.50 -2.27 13.44
C ARG A 94 11.84 -1.23 14.35
N ASP A 95 12.03 0.05 14.05
CA ASP A 95 11.47 1.15 14.80
C ASP A 95 10.02 1.50 14.42
N CYS A 96 9.46 0.79 13.43
CA CYS A 96 8.13 1.00 12.88
C CYS A 96 7.22 -0.22 13.09
N PRO A 97 6.79 -0.52 14.30
CA PRO A 97 5.81 -1.57 14.50
C PRO A 97 4.49 -1.23 13.79
N PRO A 98 3.69 -2.23 13.39
CA PRO A 98 2.36 -1.96 12.84
C PRO A 98 1.51 -1.20 13.86
N PRO A 99 0.56 -0.34 13.40
CA PRO A 99 -0.35 0.34 14.31
C PRO A 99 -1.06 -0.66 15.22
N PRO A 100 -1.09 -0.43 16.56
CA PRO A 100 -1.63 -1.39 17.53
C PRO A 100 -3.06 -1.83 17.23
N LEU A 101 -3.88 -0.91 16.73
CA LEU A 101 -5.26 -1.18 16.34
C LEU A 101 -5.37 -2.27 15.25
N LEU A 102 -4.45 -2.27 14.29
CA LEU A 102 -4.43 -3.25 13.21
C LEU A 102 -3.71 -4.54 13.61
N ALA A 103 -2.65 -4.42 14.38
CA ALA A 103 -1.89 -5.58 14.86
C ALA A 103 -2.70 -6.50 15.79
N ALA A 104 -3.62 -5.93 16.58
CA ALA A 104 -4.46 -6.68 17.51
C ALA A 104 -5.43 -7.65 16.83
N GLU A 105 -5.83 -7.35 15.59
CA GLU A 105 -6.81 -8.12 14.82
C GLU A 105 -6.20 -8.83 13.61
N ASP A 106 -4.86 -8.85 13.49
CA ASP A 106 -4.20 -9.41 12.31
C ASP A 106 -4.04 -10.94 12.41
N PHE A 107 -4.57 -11.66 11.43
CA PHE A 107 -4.47 -13.11 11.30
C PHE A 107 -3.29 -13.57 10.47
N PHE A 108 -2.57 -12.69 9.77
CA PHE A 108 -1.39 -13.11 9.00
C PHE A 108 -0.37 -13.87 9.82
N PRO A 109 -0.04 -13.50 11.07
CA PRO A 109 0.88 -14.27 11.90
C PRO A 109 0.45 -15.71 12.22
N LEU A 110 -0.85 -16.01 12.07
CA LEU A 110 -1.41 -17.36 12.27
C LEU A 110 -1.29 -18.23 11.01
N LEU A 111 -0.99 -17.63 9.87
CA LEU A 111 -0.86 -18.35 8.60
C LEU A 111 0.56 -18.90 8.43
N PRO A 112 0.75 -19.97 7.64
CA PRO A 112 2.08 -20.42 7.25
C PRO A 112 2.90 -19.30 6.61
N ALA A 113 4.20 -19.23 6.90
CA ALA A 113 5.08 -18.15 6.45
C ALA A 113 5.07 -17.98 4.92
N GLU A 114 4.87 -19.06 4.17
CA GLU A 114 4.84 -19.08 2.71
C GLU A 114 3.64 -18.36 2.10
N VAL A 115 2.59 -18.15 2.91
CA VAL A 115 1.36 -17.46 2.48
C VAL A 115 1.15 -16.13 3.20
N GLN A 116 2.06 -15.78 4.12
CA GLN A 116 2.04 -14.46 4.74
C GLN A 116 2.45 -13.40 3.73
N SER A 117 1.83 -12.25 3.83
CA SER A 117 2.25 -11.05 3.10
C SER A 117 3.56 -10.50 3.69
N PHE A 118 4.27 -9.66 2.93
CA PHE A 118 5.37 -8.87 3.48
C PHE A 118 4.83 -8.00 4.62
N PRO A 119 5.56 -7.90 5.75
CA PRO A 119 5.04 -7.22 6.94
C PRO A 119 4.80 -5.72 6.72
N ALA A 120 5.55 -5.10 5.81
CA ALA A 120 5.39 -3.70 5.48
C ALA A 120 6.02 -3.34 4.14
N PHE A 121 5.59 -2.21 3.57
CA PHE A 121 6.13 -1.61 2.37
C PHE A 121 6.75 -0.26 2.71
N PHE A 122 7.95 -0.03 2.21
CA PHE A 122 8.61 1.26 2.29
C PHE A 122 8.19 2.13 1.10
N LEU A 123 7.54 3.25 1.39
CA LEU A 123 6.98 4.16 0.39
C LEU A 123 7.60 5.54 0.55
N LEU A 124 8.50 5.90 -0.34
CA LEU A 124 9.13 7.22 -0.31
C LEU A 124 9.00 7.88 -1.68
N GLY A 125 8.39 9.05 -1.73
CA GLY A 125 8.18 9.74 -2.99
C GLY A 125 8.48 11.23 -2.94
N THR A 126 8.93 11.76 -4.06
CA THR A 126 9.06 13.20 -4.26
C THR A 126 7.69 13.86 -4.32
N GLU A 127 7.63 15.17 -4.21
CA GLU A 127 6.44 15.95 -4.55
C GLU A 127 5.91 15.52 -5.93
N HIS A 128 4.60 15.58 -6.12
CA HIS A 128 3.86 15.16 -7.32
C HIS A 128 3.85 13.65 -7.60
N SER A 129 4.69 12.85 -6.93
CA SER A 129 4.67 11.41 -7.16
C SER A 129 3.34 10.80 -6.72
N GLU A 130 2.85 9.85 -7.53
CA GLU A 130 1.55 9.23 -7.31
C GLU A 130 1.59 7.72 -7.55
N SER A 131 0.75 6.96 -6.82
CA SER A 131 0.46 5.57 -7.19
C SER A 131 -0.44 5.54 -8.42
N SER A 132 -0.57 4.38 -9.08
CA SER A 132 -1.71 4.14 -9.98
C SER A 132 -3.02 4.12 -9.18
N ILE A 133 -4.16 4.31 -9.84
CA ILE A 133 -5.45 3.90 -9.27
C ILE A 133 -5.43 2.37 -9.23
N HIS A 134 -5.67 1.78 -8.07
CA HIS A 134 -5.60 0.33 -7.89
C HIS A 134 -6.50 -0.16 -6.75
N VAL A 135 -6.67 -1.46 -6.70
CA VAL A 135 -7.18 -2.21 -5.55
C VAL A 135 -6.00 -2.99 -4.97
N ASP A 136 -5.90 -3.04 -3.66
CA ASP A 136 -4.85 -3.82 -3.01
C ASP A 136 -4.97 -5.31 -3.37
N PRO A 137 -3.85 -6.00 -3.62
CA PRO A 137 -3.87 -7.41 -3.98
C PRO A 137 -4.41 -8.28 -2.83
N PHE A 138 -4.83 -9.50 -3.15
CA PHE A 138 -5.34 -10.51 -2.21
C PHE A 138 -6.53 -10.06 -1.34
N ASN A 139 -7.14 -8.93 -1.63
CA ASN A 139 -8.28 -8.39 -0.84
C ASN A 139 -7.97 -8.18 0.65
N TRP A 140 -6.72 -7.91 1.02
CA TRP A 140 -6.41 -7.50 2.39
C TRP A 140 -6.94 -6.11 2.73
N THR A 141 -6.97 -5.76 3.99
CA THR A 141 -7.14 -4.39 4.46
C THR A 141 -5.79 -3.70 4.41
N GLY A 142 -5.69 -2.64 3.63
CA GLY A 142 -4.47 -1.83 3.51
C GLY A 142 -4.35 -0.80 4.63
N SER A 143 -3.12 -0.44 4.97
CA SER A 143 -2.85 0.73 5.82
C SER A 143 -1.70 1.56 5.28
N ASN A 144 -1.69 2.85 5.59
CA ASN A 144 -0.63 3.75 5.16
C ASN A 144 -0.36 4.79 6.25
N LEU A 145 0.77 4.67 6.91
CA LEU A 145 1.24 5.55 7.98
C LEU A 145 2.26 6.53 7.42
N VAL A 146 2.03 7.83 7.54
CA VAL A 146 3.00 8.85 7.14
C VAL A 146 3.97 9.15 8.28
N LEU A 147 5.28 9.09 7.99
CA LEU A 147 6.34 9.42 8.94
C LEU A 147 6.81 10.87 8.80
N PHE A 148 6.95 11.35 7.57
CA PHE A 148 7.14 12.76 7.25
C PHE A 148 6.54 13.09 5.88
N GLY A 149 6.28 14.37 5.62
CA GLY A 149 5.60 14.83 4.42
C GLY A 149 4.08 14.70 4.51
N ARG A 150 3.40 14.67 3.36
CA ARG A 150 1.93 14.63 3.29
C ARG A 150 1.45 13.89 2.05
N LYS A 151 0.41 13.06 2.23
CA LYS A 151 -0.28 12.33 1.16
C LYS A 151 -1.72 12.77 1.03
N GLU A 152 -2.14 13.02 -0.20
CA GLU A 152 -3.54 13.13 -0.59
C GLU A 152 -4.06 11.80 -1.11
N TRP A 153 -5.35 11.53 -0.86
CA TRP A 153 -6.01 10.29 -1.21
C TRP A 153 -7.34 10.52 -1.88
N VAL A 154 -7.64 9.65 -2.84
CA VAL A 154 -8.98 9.48 -3.40
C VAL A 154 -9.33 8.00 -3.29
N LEU A 155 -10.51 7.71 -2.72
CA LEU A 155 -11.00 6.35 -2.51
C LEU A 155 -12.43 6.21 -3.03
N VAL A 156 -12.70 5.07 -3.67
CA VAL A 156 -14.01 4.74 -4.23
C VAL A 156 -14.36 3.31 -3.81
N PRO A 157 -15.58 3.06 -3.26
CA PRO A 157 -15.97 1.73 -2.81
C PRO A 157 -16.01 0.73 -3.97
N PRO A 158 -15.89 -0.59 -3.68
CA PRO A 158 -16.07 -1.64 -4.67
C PRO A 158 -17.47 -1.62 -5.27
N GLY A 159 -17.63 -2.17 -6.49
CA GLY A 159 -18.95 -2.35 -7.12
C GLY A 159 -18.99 -2.00 -8.60
N ALA A 160 -20.17 -1.57 -9.11
CA ALA A 160 -20.49 -1.38 -10.52
C ALA A 160 -19.68 -0.29 -11.25
N HIS A 161 -18.63 0.24 -10.63
CA HIS A 161 -17.83 1.35 -11.15
C HIS A 161 -16.51 0.92 -11.77
N ASP A 162 -16.15 -0.36 -11.67
CA ASP A 162 -14.86 -0.88 -12.13
C ASP A 162 -14.61 -0.58 -13.62
N GLN A 163 -15.65 -0.59 -14.43
CA GLN A 163 -15.56 -0.25 -15.86
C GLN A 163 -15.12 1.21 -16.11
N GLU A 164 -15.42 2.14 -15.19
CA GLU A 164 -15.01 3.55 -15.31
C GLU A 164 -13.49 3.70 -15.20
N PHE A 165 -12.83 2.82 -14.45
CA PHE A 165 -11.37 2.80 -14.29
C PHE A 165 -10.65 2.08 -15.41
N ARG A 166 -11.38 1.34 -16.29
CA ARG A 166 -10.78 0.53 -17.34
C ARG A 166 -9.66 -0.35 -16.80
N PRO A 167 -9.95 -1.21 -15.80
CA PRO A 167 -8.93 -1.99 -15.13
C PRO A 167 -8.14 -2.82 -16.15
N ALA A 168 -6.84 -2.80 -15.99
CA ALA A 168 -5.95 -3.67 -16.72
C ALA A 168 -5.14 -4.45 -15.68
N ARG A 169 -5.03 -5.76 -15.85
CA ARG A 169 -3.99 -6.49 -15.13
C ARG A 169 -2.66 -6.00 -15.65
N THR A 170 -2.03 -5.14 -14.93
CA THR A 170 -0.66 -4.76 -15.24
C THR A 170 0.26 -5.68 -14.43
N THR A 171 1.10 -6.40 -15.15
CA THR A 171 2.40 -6.69 -14.60
C THR A 171 3.05 -5.34 -14.38
N SER A 172 3.05 -4.82 -13.14
CA SER A 172 3.90 -3.69 -12.83
C SER A 172 5.29 -4.09 -13.30
N GLY A 173 6.01 -3.25 -14.02
CA GLY A 173 7.39 -3.55 -14.41
C GLY A 173 8.34 -3.63 -13.19
N LEU A 174 7.79 -3.57 -11.98
CA LEU A 174 8.47 -3.77 -10.72
C LEU A 174 8.45 -5.26 -10.38
N PRO A 175 9.59 -5.85 -10.01
CA PRO A 175 9.69 -7.26 -9.62
C PRO A 175 9.12 -7.52 -8.21
N LEU A 176 7.98 -6.94 -7.91
CA LEU A 176 7.34 -7.03 -6.60
C LEU A 176 6.28 -8.13 -6.63
N PRO A 177 6.44 -9.22 -5.86
CA PRO A 177 5.56 -10.37 -5.89
C PRO A 177 4.08 -10.02 -5.66
N SER A 178 3.78 -9.16 -4.69
CA SER A 178 2.42 -8.79 -4.32
C SER A 178 1.68 -8.01 -5.41
N PHE A 179 2.41 -7.30 -6.28
CA PHE A 179 1.82 -6.44 -7.31
C PHE A 179 1.68 -7.12 -8.68
N LYS A 180 2.18 -8.33 -8.83
CA LYS A 180 2.15 -9.05 -10.12
C LYS A 180 0.73 -9.23 -10.67
N TYR A 181 -0.27 -9.32 -9.79
CA TYR A 181 -1.68 -9.56 -10.14
C TYR A 181 -2.62 -8.44 -9.69
N GLN A 182 -2.08 -7.29 -9.34
CA GLN A 182 -2.87 -6.15 -8.91
C GLN A 182 -3.72 -5.61 -10.07
N GLU A 183 -4.98 -5.31 -9.80
CA GLU A 183 -5.81 -4.55 -10.73
C GLU A 183 -5.46 -3.07 -10.65
N THR A 184 -5.08 -2.50 -11.77
CA THR A 184 -4.68 -1.09 -11.85
C THR A 184 -5.40 -0.39 -13.00
N SER A 185 -5.47 0.93 -12.93
CA SER A 185 -5.95 1.78 -14.02
C SER A 185 -4.80 2.63 -14.57
N ARG A 186 -4.84 2.89 -15.88
CA ARG A 186 -3.93 3.86 -16.54
C ARG A 186 -4.34 5.31 -16.31
N LEU A 187 -5.51 5.54 -15.69
CA LEU A 187 -5.98 6.87 -15.33
C LEU A 187 -5.25 7.35 -14.06
N SER A 188 -5.21 8.68 -13.90
CA SER A 188 -4.91 9.30 -12.62
C SER A 188 -6.08 10.21 -12.26
N PHE A 189 -6.57 10.14 -11.02
CA PHE A 189 -7.64 11.00 -10.52
C PHE A 189 -7.29 12.48 -10.60
N TRP A 190 -6.01 12.81 -10.58
CA TRP A 190 -5.54 14.21 -10.70
C TRP A 190 -5.39 14.68 -12.15
N SER A 191 -5.47 13.78 -13.13
CA SER A 191 -5.50 14.14 -14.55
C SER A 191 -6.84 14.78 -14.95
N LYS A 192 -6.85 15.49 -16.06
CA LYS A 192 -8.10 16.08 -16.64
C LYS A 192 -9.15 15.00 -16.92
N GLU A 193 -8.74 13.83 -17.41
CA GLU A 193 -9.63 12.70 -17.69
C GLU A 193 -10.14 12.07 -16.38
N GLY A 194 -9.25 11.81 -15.42
CA GLY A 194 -9.64 11.24 -14.12
C GLY A 194 -10.59 12.12 -13.34
N ARG A 195 -10.43 13.45 -13.36
CA ARG A 195 -11.39 14.38 -12.75
C ARG A 195 -12.79 14.28 -13.36
N LYS A 196 -12.88 14.06 -14.68
CA LYS A 196 -14.18 13.81 -15.34
C LYS A 196 -14.78 12.47 -14.89
N VAL A 197 -13.95 11.44 -14.72
CA VAL A 197 -14.40 10.16 -14.16
C VAL A 197 -14.92 10.34 -12.75
N LEU A 198 -14.20 11.03 -11.87
CA LEU A 198 -14.66 11.32 -10.51
C LEU A 198 -15.98 12.08 -10.48
N GLN A 199 -16.18 13.08 -11.36
CA GLN A 199 -17.45 13.81 -11.46
C GLN A 199 -18.63 12.90 -11.83
N ARG A 200 -18.41 11.89 -12.70
CA ARG A 200 -19.43 10.89 -13.03
C ARG A 200 -19.68 9.93 -11.86
N LEU A 201 -18.61 9.47 -11.22
CA LEU A 201 -18.69 8.56 -10.08
C LEU A 201 -19.46 9.16 -8.91
N ARG A 202 -19.22 10.41 -8.56
CA ARG A 202 -19.95 11.13 -7.50
C ARG A 202 -21.47 11.17 -7.66
N LYS A 203 -21.97 10.95 -8.89
CA LYS A 203 -23.41 10.84 -9.16
C LYS A 203 -23.96 9.43 -8.90
N LYS A 204 -23.09 8.44 -8.77
CA LYS A 204 -23.44 7.00 -8.69
C LYS A 204 -23.02 6.37 -7.36
N ALA A 205 -21.96 6.87 -6.75
CA ALA A 205 -21.36 6.32 -5.54
C ALA A 205 -20.70 7.43 -4.71
N PRO A 206 -20.50 7.18 -3.40
CA PRO A 206 -19.67 8.05 -2.60
C PRO A 206 -18.23 8.02 -3.10
N VAL A 207 -17.59 9.18 -3.16
CA VAL A 207 -16.15 9.34 -3.41
C VAL A 207 -15.57 10.00 -2.18
N TYR A 208 -14.59 9.37 -1.59
CA TYR A 208 -13.90 9.87 -0.40
C TYR A 208 -12.59 10.52 -0.79
N GLU A 209 -12.32 11.67 -0.23
CA GLU A 209 -11.08 12.40 -0.41
C GLU A 209 -10.55 12.82 0.96
N GLY A 210 -9.24 12.79 1.13
CA GLY A 210 -8.62 13.19 2.38
C GLY A 210 -7.11 13.33 2.24
N SER A 211 -6.47 13.78 3.29
CA SER A 211 -5.01 13.82 3.37
C SER A 211 -4.55 13.34 4.74
N ILE A 212 -3.36 12.76 4.77
CA ILE A 212 -2.68 12.34 5.99
C ILE A 212 -1.28 12.94 6.05
N GLY A 213 -0.88 13.33 7.24
CA GLY A 213 0.45 13.86 7.59
C GLY A 213 1.17 13.02 8.63
N PRO A 214 2.28 13.52 9.18
CA PRO A 214 3.12 12.76 10.10
C PRO A 214 2.37 12.24 11.33
N GLY A 215 2.48 10.93 11.61
CA GLY A 215 1.82 10.25 12.72
C GLY A 215 0.36 9.87 12.45
N GLU A 216 -0.21 10.31 11.33
CA GLU A 216 -1.54 9.91 10.90
C GLU A 216 -1.46 8.67 10.00
N TYR A 217 -2.45 7.79 10.09
CA TYR A 217 -2.57 6.67 9.16
C TYR A 217 -3.98 6.50 8.61
N LEU A 218 -4.02 6.07 7.36
CA LEU A 218 -5.24 5.70 6.66
C LEU A 218 -5.39 4.18 6.70
N VAL A 219 -6.58 3.70 7.03
CA VAL A 219 -6.99 2.31 6.84
C VAL A 219 -7.89 2.23 5.60
N ILE A 220 -7.56 1.32 4.70
CA ILE A 220 -8.23 1.13 3.41
C ILE A 220 -8.91 -0.24 3.43
N PRO A 221 -10.24 -0.30 3.41
CA PRO A 221 -10.94 -1.58 3.42
C PRO A 221 -10.65 -2.40 2.16
N SER A 222 -10.78 -3.71 2.28
CA SER A 222 -10.65 -4.65 1.19
C SER A 222 -11.48 -4.28 -0.04
N GLY A 223 -10.90 -4.38 -1.21
CA GLY A 223 -11.59 -4.16 -2.49
C GLY A 223 -11.83 -2.70 -2.88
N TRP A 224 -11.39 -1.74 -2.09
CA TRP A 224 -11.56 -0.32 -2.42
C TRP A 224 -10.57 0.16 -3.46
N TRP A 225 -11.07 0.81 -4.51
CA TRP A 225 -10.25 1.53 -5.46
C TRP A 225 -9.67 2.78 -4.82
N HIS A 226 -8.36 2.96 -4.94
CA HIS A 226 -7.72 4.12 -4.37
C HIS A 226 -6.50 4.59 -5.15
N GLN A 227 -6.12 5.83 -4.91
CA GLN A 227 -4.90 6.44 -5.42
C GLN A 227 -4.36 7.42 -4.39
N ALA A 228 -3.05 7.43 -4.22
CA ALA A 228 -2.31 8.37 -3.39
C ALA A 228 -1.46 9.30 -4.24
N ARG A 229 -1.29 10.56 -3.79
CA ARG A 229 -0.33 11.52 -4.33
C ARG A 229 0.43 12.18 -3.19
N ASN A 230 1.73 12.36 -3.36
CA ASN A 230 2.55 13.12 -2.44
C ASN A 230 2.53 14.61 -2.80
N THR A 231 2.29 15.47 -1.82
CA THR A 231 2.29 16.94 -1.99
C THR A 231 3.62 17.59 -1.65
N GLU A 232 4.54 16.79 -1.13
CA GLU A 232 5.92 17.14 -0.80
C GLU A 232 6.76 15.85 -0.71
N LEU A 233 8.05 15.92 -0.41
CA LEU A 233 8.85 14.73 -0.14
C LEU A 233 8.23 13.97 1.04
N THR A 234 7.74 12.77 0.79
CA THR A 234 6.94 12.02 1.76
C THR A 234 7.45 10.61 1.94
N LEU A 235 7.67 10.23 3.21
CA LEU A 235 7.91 8.85 3.61
C LEU A 235 6.69 8.31 4.33
N ALA A 236 6.26 7.13 3.90
CA ALA A 236 5.21 6.37 4.58
C ALA A 236 5.57 4.89 4.66
N ILE A 237 5.00 4.22 5.64
CA ILE A 237 5.03 2.77 5.76
C ILE A 237 3.62 2.27 5.50
N ALA A 238 3.47 1.41 4.49
CA ALA A 238 2.21 0.73 4.25
C ALA A 238 2.26 -0.66 4.84
N GLY A 239 1.14 -1.10 5.37
CA GLY A 239 0.93 -2.44 5.92
C GLY A 239 -0.33 -3.06 5.34
N GLN A 240 -0.48 -4.34 5.55
CA GLN A 240 -1.64 -5.12 5.18
C GLN A 240 -2.09 -5.97 6.35
N THR A 241 -3.39 -6.15 6.46
CA THR A 241 -4.01 -6.89 7.56
C THR A 241 -5.00 -7.89 7.00
N CYS A 242 -4.92 -9.12 7.48
CA CYS A 242 -5.93 -10.16 7.32
C CYS A 242 -6.68 -10.28 8.63
N ASN A 243 -7.98 -10.00 8.64
CA ASN A 243 -8.79 -10.00 9.86
C ASN A 243 -10.18 -10.62 9.65
N ALA A 244 -11.03 -10.55 10.64
CA ALA A 244 -12.38 -11.15 10.58
C ALA A 244 -13.21 -10.62 9.41
N ALA A 245 -13.04 -9.37 8.99
CA ALA A 245 -13.80 -8.75 7.91
C ALA A 245 -13.40 -9.28 6.52
N ASN A 246 -12.13 -9.62 6.31
CA ASN A 246 -11.60 -9.97 4.98
C ASN A 246 -11.01 -11.39 4.89
N PHE A 247 -10.86 -12.13 5.98
CA PHE A 247 -10.18 -13.42 6.05
C PHE A 247 -10.55 -14.39 4.92
N ARG A 248 -11.87 -14.61 4.69
CA ARG A 248 -12.33 -15.55 3.65
C ARG A 248 -11.88 -15.13 2.25
N SER A 249 -11.91 -13.84 2.00
CA SER A 249 -11.50 -13.26 0.72
C SER A 249 -9.98 -13.36 0.52
N VAL A 250 -9.21 -13.04 1.55
CA VAL A 250 -7.74 -13.15 1.54
C VAL A 250 -7.31 -14.58 1.25
N ILE A 251 -7.83 -15.56 2.00
CA ILE A 251 -7.49 -16.98 1.78
C ILE A 251 -7.85 -17.43 0.38
N LYS A 252 -9.05 -17.10 -0.10
CA LYS A 252 -9.48 -17.46 -1.46
C LYS A 252 -8.53 -16.91 -2.54
N GLU A 253 -8.15 -15.65 -2.46
CA GLU A 253 -7.25 -15.05 -3.45
C GLU A 253 -5.81 -15.57 -3.31
N THR A 254 -5.35 -15.84 -2.10
CA THR A 254 -4.05 -16.48 -1.86
C THR A 254 -4.00 -17.88 -2.47
N VAL A 255 -5.04 -18.70 -2.27
CA VAL A 255 -5.14 -20.03 -2.88
C VAL A 255 -5.13 -19.93 -4.41
N ARG A 256 -5.95 -19.05 -4.97
CA ARG A 256 -5.99 -18.83 -6.44
C ARG A 256 -4.65 -18.39 -7.01
N PHE A 257 -3.92 -17.54 -6.28
CA PHE A 257 -2.59 -17.10 -6.68
C PHE A 257 -1.62 -18.29 -6.73
N HIS A 258 -1.57 -19.09 -5.68
CA HIS A 258 -0.70 -20.26 -5.61
C HIS A 258 -1.05 -21.33 -6.67
N GLU A 259 -2.33 -21.57 -6.92
CA GLU A 259 -2.77 -22.46 -7.99
C GLU A 259 -2.32 -21.97 -9.37
N HIS A 260 -2.35 -20.68 -9.61
CA HIS A 260 -1.93 -20.08 -10.88
C HIS A 260 -0.41 -20.17 -11.08
N GLU A 261 0.38 -19.85 -10.04
CA GLU A 261 1.84 -19.86 -10.10
C GLU A 261 2.41 -21.29 -10.13
N ASN A 262 1.73 -22.23 -9.48
CA ASN A 262 2.16 -23.62 -9.35
C ASN A 262 1.43 -24.58 -10.27
N ARG A 263 0.88 -24.12 -11.39
CA ARG A 263 0.23 -25.03 -12.37
C ARG A 263 1.20 -26.15 -12.74
N GLY A 264 0.89 -27.37 -12.24
CA GLY A 264 1.69 -28.57 -12.47
C GLY A 264 2.74 -28.88 -11.39
N ARG A 265 2.80 -28.13 -10.30
CA ARG A 265 3.56 -28.51 -9.10
C ARG A 265 2.60 -28.87 -7.98
N ALA A 266 2.90 -29.97 -7.27
CA ALA A 266 2.15 -30.28 -6.04
C ALA A 266 2.28 -29.14 -5.04
N TRP A 267 1.19 -28.77 -4.38
CA TRP A 267 1.23 -27.91 -3.21
C TRP A 267 2.25 -28.48 -2.22
N PRO A 268 3.11 -27.65 -1.60
CA PRO A 268 3.80 -28.07 -0.40
C PRO A 268 2.71 -28.53 0.56
N ALA A 269 2.76 -29.80 0.96
CA ALA A 269 1.70 -30.44 1.70
C ALA A 269 1.38 -29.66 2.96
N PHE A 270 0.24 -28.96 2.97
CA PHE A 270 -0.33 -28.32 4.17
C PHE A 270 -0.55 -29.35 5.29
N GLU A 271 -0.66 -30.65 4.92
CA GLU A 271 -0.89 -31.77 5.80
C GLU A 271 0.27 -32.03 6.76
N ASP A 272 1.51 -31.69 6.39
CA ASP A 272 2.68 -32.01 7.23
C ASP A 272 2.95 -31.04 8.39
N ARG A 273 2.19 -29.94 8.53
CA ARG A 273 2.49 -28.90 9.54
C ARG A 273 1.50 -28.81 10.69
N GLY A 274 0.53 -29.69 10.78
CA GLY A 274 -0.39 -29.78 11.94
C GLY A 274 -1.30 -28.55 12.15
N VAL A 275 -1.36 -27.62 11.20
CA VAL A 275 -2.12 -26.36 11.34
C VAL A 275 -3.64 -26.59 11.37
N PHE A 276 -4.10 -27.76 10.90
CA PHE A 276 -5.51 -28.16 10.89
C PHE A 276 -5.77 -29.45 11.68
N ALA A 277 -4.84 -29.87 12.56
CA ALA A 277 -5.17 -30.91 13.52
C ALA A 277 -6.26 -30.34 14.46
N THR A 278 -7.49 -30.76 14.25
CA THR A 278 -8.58 -30.55 15.19
C THR A 278 -8.19 -31.08 16.57
N PRO A 279 -8.61 -30.40 17.65
CA PRO A 279 -8.33 -30.86 19.02
C PRO A 279 -8.91 -32.23 19.32
#